data_2f5ce633e3ab3904b5a533b1cb1f96f4
#
_entry.id   2f5ce633e3ab3904b5a533b1cb1f96f4
#
_cell.length_a   1.000
_cell.length_b   1.000
_cell.length_c   1.000
_cell.angle_alpha   90.00
_cell.angle_beta   90.00
_cell.angle_gamma   90.00
#
_symmetry.space_group_name_H-M   'P 1'
#
loop_
_entity.id
_entity.type
_entity.pdbx_description
1 polymer ?
#
loop_
_entity_poly.entity_id
_entity_poly.type
_entity_poly.pdbx_seq_one_letter_code
_entity_poly.pdbx_strand_id
1 'polypeptide(L)'
;MRLKLKSNPLVRKLDRILGVTLLFFFSIFKRKKENLASEFKKILLIRFAAMGDTVLLIPAIRSIRKKNPEAEIDFFASNINYDVINLCPYIDYKYRFEFSKKIDKLIKNFYLIKMLRKNKYDLIIDFEPFVRLTALISYFLKGNFTIGYNTENQYKHLIFDSYVNNHGEPVETMIQ
;
A
#
# COMPACT_ATOMS: atom_id res chain seq x y z
N MET A 1 10.83 -2.19 -18.39
CA MET A 1 9.76 -1.54 -19.20
C MET A 1 9.03 -0.53 -18.31
N ARG A 2 9.40 0.75 -18.35
CA ARG A 2 8.74 1.79 -17.57
C ARG A 2 7.34 1.98 -18.14
N LEU A 3 6.31 1.59 -17.39
CA LEU A 3 4.94 1.99 -17.68
C LEU A 3 4.89 3.52 -17.67
N LYS A 4 5.03 4.12 -18.85
CA LYS A 4 4.63 5.52 -19.06
C LYS A 4 3.11 5.54 -18.89
N LEU A 5 2.63 5.70 -17.65
CA LEU A 5 1.36 6.39 -17.49
C LEU A 5 1.55 7.72 -18.24
N LYS A 6 0.95 7.82 -19.43
CA LYS A 6 0.81 9.09 -20.17
C LYS A 6 -0.15 9.99 -19.39
N SER A 7 0.22 10.32 -18.16
CA SER A 7 -0.46 11.33 -17.39
C SER A 7 0.04 12.68 -17.88
N ASN A 8 -0.90 13.53 -18.21
CA ASN A 8 -0.66 14.93 -18.50
C ASN A 8 0.40 15.48 -17.53
N PRO A 9 1.49 16.16 -17.99
CA PRO A 9 2.54 16.70 -17.13
C PRO A 9 1.99 17.58 -15.99
N LEU A 10 0.87 18.22 -16.23
CA LEU A 10 0.12 19.02 -15.25
C LEU A 10 -0.42 18.14 -14.10
N VAL A 11 -0.96 16.95 -14.41
CA VAL A 11 -1.47 16.01 -13.42
C VAL A 11 -0.33 15.48 -12.55
N ARG A 12 0.84 15.19 -13.14
CA ARG A 12 2.04 14.78 -12.38
C ARG A 12 2.57 15.89 -11.48
N LYS A 13 2.53 17.15 -11.96
CA LYS A 13 2.95 18.31 -11.16
C LYS A 13 1.99 18.54 -10.00
N LEU A 14 0.69 18.40 -10.23
CA LEU A 14 -0.34 18.49 -9.18
C LEU A 14 -0.22 17.35 -8.17
N ASP A 15 -0.04 16.10 -8.60
CA ASP A 15 0.20 14.96 -7.72
C ASP A 15 1.46 15.17 -6.86
N ARG A 16 2.54 15.69 -7.47
CA ARG A 16 3.77 15.99 -6.73
C ARG A 16 3.53 17.06 -5.67
N ILE A 17 2.89 18.18 -6.02
CA ILE A 17 2.68 19.29 -5.09
C ILE A 17 1.66 18.92 -4.03
N LEU A 18 0.45 18.50 -4.43
CA LEU A 18 -0.63 18.16 -3.50
C LEU A 18 -0.31 16.91 -2.68
N GLY A 19 0.23 15.86 -3.31
CA GLY A 19 0.58 14.63 -2.63
C GLY A 19 1.66 14.84 -1.56
N VAL A 20 2.73 15.56 -1.88
CA VAL A 20 3.79 15.86 -0.92
C VAL A 20 3.29 16.75 0.21
N THR A 21 2.55 17.82 -0.12
CA THR A 21 1.98 18.73 0.88
C THR A 21 1.06 17.99 1.84
N LEU A 22 0.19 17.10 1.34
CA LEU A 22 -0.69 16.28 2.18
C LEU A 22 0.10 15.30 3.05
N LEU A 23 1.16 14.67 2.52
CA LEU A 23 2.02 13.78 3.32
C LEU A 23 2.69 14.55 4.47
N PHE A 24 3.24 15.73 4.22
CA PHE A 24 3.81 16.59 5.25
C PHE A 24 2.75 17.01 6.27
N PHE A 25 1.60 17.49 5.82
CA PHE A 25 0.50 17.90 6.72
C PHE A 25 0.08 16.76 7.65
N PHE A 26 -0.15 15.56 7.12
CA PHE A 26 -0.56 14.41 7.92
C PHE A 26 0.58 13.84 8.78
N SER A 27 1.84 14.02 8.39
CA SER A 27 2.99 13.59 9.19
C SER A 27 3.08 14.33 10.54
N ILE A 28 2.64 15.60 10.59
CA ILE A 28 2.61 16.39 11.82
C ILE A 28 1.68 15.75 12.86
N PHE A 29 0.58 15.13 12.40
CA PHE A 29 -0.40 14.46 13.27
C PHE A 29 -0.13 12.97 13.47
N LYS A 30 0.86 12.42 12.74
CA LYS A 30 1.25 11.01 12.88
C LYS A 30 2.16 10.83 14.10
N ARG A 31 1.66 10.10 15.10
CA ARG A 31 2.52 9.57 16.16
C ARG A 31 3.06 8.22 15.73
N LYS A 32 4.36 8.15 15.46
CA LYS A 32 5.03 6.89 15.11
C LYS A 32 4.99 5.95 16.31
N LYS A 33 4.77 4.67 16.03
CA LYS A 33 4.80 3.61 17.04
C LYS A 33 6.13 2.89 16.92
N GLU A 34 6.78 2.63 18.05
CA GLU A 34 8.11 2.01 18.08
C GLU A 34 8.03 0.49 18.21
N ASN A 35 6.95 -0.02 18.80
CA ASN A 35 6.82 -1.43 19.09
C ASN A 35 5.92 -2.14 18.08
N LEU A 36 6.50 -3.06 17.32
CA LEU A 36 5.77 -4.02 16.52
C LEU A 36 5.25 -5.12 17.44
N ALA A 37 3.98 -5.46 17.36
CA ALA A 37 3.43 -6.60 18.10
C ALA A 37 4.10 -7.90 17.66
N SER A 38 4.22 -8.86 18.57
CA SER A 38 4.78 -10.20 18.27
C SER A 38 3.82 -11.06 17.45
N GLU A 39 2.53 -10.82 17.57
CA GLU A 39 1.46 -11.55 16.89
C GLU A 39 0.48 -10.59 16.24
N PHE A 40 -0.02 -10.95 15.06
CA PHE A 40 -1.01 -10.20 14.31
C PHE A 40 -2.23 -11.08 14.05
N LYS A 41 -3.41 -10.53 14.30
CA LYS A 41 -4.69 -11.17 13.97
C LYS A 41 -5.22 -10.72 12.62
N LYS A 42 -4.97 -9.45 12.24
CA LYS A 42 -5.44 -8.87 10.99
C LYS A 42 -4.34 -8.08 10.30
N ILE A 43 -3.98 -8.51 9.10
CA ILE A 43 -2.92 -7.93 8.28
C ILE A 43 -3.54 -7.41 6.97
N LEU A 44 -3.26 -6.15 6.62
CA LEU A 44 -3.59 -5.61 5.32
C LEU A 44 -2.35 -5.40 4.48
N LEU A 45 -2.34 -5.97 3.28
CA LEU A 45 -1.32 -5.76 2.26
C LEU A 45 -1.87 -4.80 1.20
N ILE A 46 -1.11 -3.79 0.82
CA ILE A 46 -1.52 -2.79 -0.17
C ILE A 46 -0.53 -2.76 -1.33
N ARG A 47 -1.05 -2.89 -2.57
CA ARG A 47 -0.30 -2.61 -3.79
C ARG A 47 -1.25 -2.27 -4.93
N PHE A 48 -0.99 -1.14 -5.62
CA PHE A 48 -1.87 -0.65 -6.68
C PHE A 48 -1.31 -0.80 -8.10
N ALA A 49 -0.01 -0.99 -8.26
CA ALA A 49 0.66 -1.20 -9.55
C ALA A 49 1.90 -2.10 -9.35
N ALA A 50 2.42 -2.78 -10.33
CA ALA A 50 1.89 -3.20 -11.60
C ALA A 50 1.60 -4.72 -11.54
N MET A 51 1.02 -5.34 -12.59
CA MET A 51 0.72 -6.78 -12.57
C MET A 51 1.97 -7.64 -12.34
N GLY A 52 3.05 -7.39 -13.10
CA GLY A 52 4.30 -8.15 -12.97
C GLY A 52 4.90 -8.10 -11.57
N ASP A 53 5.00 -6.90 -11.01
CA ASP A 53 5.51 -6.73 -9.65
C ASP A 53 4.60 -7.38 -8.60
N THR A 54 3.30 -7.46 -8.85
CA THR A 54 2.35 -8.15 -7.97
C THR A 54 2.57 -9.66 -7.99
N VAL A 55 2.90 -10.23 -9.14
CA VAL A 55 3.31 -11.66 -9.23
C VAL A 55 4.57 -11.90 -8.40
N LEU A 56 5.56 -11.00 -8.48
CA LEU A 56 6.81 -11.11 -7.71
C LEU A 56 6.59 -10.99 -6.20
N LEU A 57 5.47 -10.42 -5.74
CA LEU A 57 5.12 -10.38 -4.31
C LEU A 57 4.55 -11.70 -3.77
N ILE A 58 4.12 -12.63 -4.61
CA ILE A 58 3.49 -13.89 -4.14
C ILE A 58 4.39 -14.67 -3.18
N PRO A 59 5.70 -14.83 -3.40
CA PRO A 59 6.59 -15.48 -2.43
C PRO A 59 6.63 -14.77 -1.06
N ALA A 60 6.64 -13.43 -1.05
CA ALA A 60 6.61 -12.66 0.18
C ALA A 60 5.26 -12.83 0.92
N ILE A 61 4.14 -12.79 0.19
CA ILE A 61 2.80 -13.04 0.75
C ILE A 61 2.73 -14.45 1.37
N ARG A 62 3.25 -15.46 0.67
CA ARG A 62 3.36 -16.83 1.19
C ARG A 62 4.17 -16.89 2.49
N SER A 63 5.27 -16.15 2.57
CA SER A 63 6.11 -16.10 3.76
C SER A 63 5.38 -15.42 4.93
N ILE A 64 4.61 -14.36 4.67
CA ILE A 64 3.76 -13.69 5.67
C ILE A 64 2.70 -14.66 6.19
N ARG A 65 2.01 -15.40 5.31
CA ARG A 65 1.03 -16.43 5.68
C ARG A 65 1.66 -17.53 6.52
N LYS A 66 2.84 -18.02 6.12
CA LYS A 66 3.55 -19.07 6.86
C LYS A 66 3.93 -18.63 8.28
N LYS A 67 4.32 -17.37 8.44
CA LYS A 67 4.69 -16.79 9.73
C LYS A 67 3.47 -16.48 10.60
N ASN A 68 2.32 -16.22 10.01
CA ASN A 68 1.07 -15.86 10.67
C ASN A 68 -0.09 -16.75 10.18
N PRO A 69 -0.09 -18.06 10.50
CA PRO A 69 -1.05 -19.01 9.93
C PRO A 69 -2.50 -18.69 10.29
N GLU A 70 -2.73 -18.18 11.50
CA GLU A 70 -4.06 -17.88 12.05
C GLU A 70 -4.52 -16.42 11.76
N ALA A 71 -3.67 -15.59 11.18
CA ALA A 71 -4.04 -14.21 10.89
C ALA A 71 -4.98 -14.13 9.67
N GLU A 72 -5.95 -13.24 9.73
CA GLU A 72 -6.71 -12.79 8.56
C GLU A 72 -5.82 -11.88 7.72
N ILE A 73 -5.50 -12.27 6.50
CA ILE A 73 -4.66 -11.51 5.57
C ILE A 73 -5.50 -10.98 4.42
N ASP A 74 -5.68 -9.68 4.41
CA ASP A 74 -6.40 -8.96 3.39
C ASP A 74 -5.45 -8.33 2.38
N PHE A 75 -5.91 -8.16 1.15
CA PHE A 75 -5.15 -7.46 0.12
C PHE A 75 -5.97 -6.37 -0.54
N PHE A 76 -5.43 -5.16 -0.57
CA PHE A 76 -6.02 -4.03 -1.26
C PHE A 76 -5.26 -3.74 -2.55
N ALA A 77 -5.81 -4.23 -3.65
CA ALA A 77 -5.32 -4.07 -5.02
C ALA A 77 -6.03 -2.92 -5.73
N SER A 78 -5.53 -2.55 -6.89
CA SER A 78 -6.27 -1.71 -7.84
C SER A 78 -6.90 -2.56 -8.94
N ASN A 79 -7.71 -1.93 -9.78
CA ASN A 79 -8.24 -2.56 -11.00
C ASN A 79 -7.14 -2.96 -12.02
N ILE A 80 -5.86 -2.57 -11.77
CA ILE A 80 -4.73 -2.92 -12.64
C ILE A 80 -4.20 -4.31 -12.32
N ASN A 81 -4.16 -4.69 -11.04
CA ASN A 81 -3.50 -5.91 -10.56
C ASN A 81 -4.43 -6.86 -9.77
N TYR A 82 -5.70 -6.52 -9.65
CA TYR A 82 -6.67 -7.31 -8.88
C TYR A 82 -6.77 -8.76 -9.37
N ASP A 83 -6.76 -8.99 -10.68
CA ASP A 83 -6.93 -10.33 -11.25
C ASP A 83 -5.78 -11.26 -10.86
N VAL A 84 -4.55 -10.73 -10.76
CA VAL A 84 -3.40 -11.49 -10.26
C VAL A 84 -3.62 -11.90 -8.80
N ILE A 85 -4.01 -10.96 -7.97
CA ILE A 85 -4.24 -11.22 -6.53
C ILE A 85 -5.46 -12.12 -6.31
N ASN A 86 -6.44 -12.06 -7.17
CA ASN A 86 -7.62 -12.91 -7.08
C ASN A 86 -7.28 -14.41 -7.17
N LEU A 87 -6.20 -14.76 -7.84
CA LEU A 87 -5.69 -16.13 -7.94
C LEU A 87 -4.77 -16.54 -6.79
N CYS A 88 -4.37 -15.61 -5.91
CA CYS A 88 -3.46 -15.90 -4.80
C CYS A 88 -4.18 -16.65 -3.67
N PRO A 89 -3.74 -17.88 -3.31
CA PRO A 89 -4.41 -18.69 -2.29
C PRO A 89 -4.05 -18.30 -0.84
N TYR A 90 -3.09 -17.38 -0.64
CA TYR A 90 -2.57 -17.00 0.68
C TYR A 90 -3.27 -15.81 1.29
N ILE A 91 -4.34 -15.29 0.61
CA ILE A 91 -5.08 -14.08 0.97
C ILE A 91 -6.54 -14.45 1.22
N ASP A 92 -7.09 -14.00 2.33
CA ASP A 92 -8.45 -14.29 2.74
C ASP A 92 -9.45 -13.37 2.02
N TYR A 93 -9.28 -12.05 2.14
CA TYR A 93 -10.16 -11.09 1.46
C TYR A 93 -9.38 -10.17 0.53
N LYS A 94 -9.97 -9.91 -0.63
CA LYS A 94 -9.36 -9.15 -1.72
C LYS A 94 -10.27 -7.98 -2.08
N TYR A 95 -9.72 -6.76 -1.96
CA TYR A 95 -10.45 -5.53 -2.21
C TYR A 95 -9.88 -4.83 -3.44
N ARG A 96 -10.78 -4.23 -4.25
CA ARG A 96 -10.40 -3.58 -5.50
C ARG A 96 -10.67 -2.08 -5.46
N PHE A 97 -9.61 -1.30 -5.55
CA PHE A 97 -9.66 0.14 -5.79
C PHE A 97 -9.83 0.43 -7.27
N GLU A 98 -10.79 1.28 -7.61
CA GLU A 98 -11.09 1.64 -8.99
C GLU A 98 -10.41 2.95 -9.38
N PHE A 99 -9.32 2.88 -10.15
CA PHE A 99 -8.77 4.06 -10.80
C PHE A 99 -9.71 4.53 -11.92
N SER A 100 -10.55 5.51 -11.64
CA SER A 100 -11.51 6.07 -12.58
C SER A 100 -11.77 7.53 -12.26
N LYS A 101 -12.09 8.33 -13.29
CA LYS A 101 -12.55 9.71 -13.13
C LYS A 101 -14.06 9.80 -12.90
N LYS A 102 -14.79 8.69 -12.97
CA LYS A 102 -16.24 8.67 -12.77
C LYS A 102 -16.55 8.83 -11.29
N ILE A 103 -17.49 9.71 -10.99
CA ILE A 103 -17.84 10.08 -9.62
C ILE A 103 -18.38 8.89 -8.80
N ASP A 104 -19.14 7.99 -9.42
CA ASP A 104 -19.65 6.77 -8.80
C ASP A 104 -18.51 5.88 -8.28
N LYS A 105 -17.41 5.77 -9.03
CA LYS A 105 -16.22 5.01 -8.65
C LYS A 105 -15.46 5.68 -7.51
N LEU A 106 -15.37 7.01 -7.52
CA LEU A 106 -14.74 7.75 -6.43
C LEU A 106 -15.52 7.57 -5.12
N ILE A 107 -16.85 7.65 -5.18
CA ILE A 107 -17.73 7.41 -4.04
C ILE A 107 -17.56 5.98 -3.53
N LYS A 108 -17.56 4.98 -4.44
CA LYS A 108 -17.33 3.57 -4.08
C LYS A 108 -16.00 3.36 -3.36
N ASN A 109 -14.91 3.95 -3.88
CA ASN A 109 -13.59 3.89 -3.24
C ASN A 109 -13.60 4.50 -1.83
N PHE A 110 -14.29 5.62 -1.64
CA PHE A 110 -14.42 6.26 -0.34
C PHE A 110 -15.14 5.34 0.67
N TYR A 111 -16.27 4.76 0.27
CA TYR A 111 -17.00 3.80 1.12
C TYR A 111 -16.17 2.56 1.42
N LEU A 112 -15.41 2.05 0.45
CA LEU A 112 -14.52 0.92 0.63
C LEU A 112 -13.43 1.22 1.68
N ILE A 113 -12.77 2.37 1.59
CA ILE A 113 -11.77 2.80 2.59
C ILE A 113 -12.40 2.94 3.98
N LYS A 114 -13.61 3.52 4.06
CA LYS A 114 -14.35 3.64 5.33
C LYS A 114 -14.72 2.27 5.92
N MET A 115 -15.06 1.30 5.09
CA MET A 115 -15.33 -0.09 5.49
C MET A 115 -14.05 -0.76 6.00
N LEU A 116 -12.95 -0.71 5.22
CA LEU A 116 -11.65 -1.27 5.60
C LEU A 116 -11.13 -0.71 6.93
N ARG A 117 -11.36 0.58 7.19
CA ARG A 117 -10.99 1.20 8.47
C ARG A 117 -11.67 0.55 9.68
N LYS A 118 -12.89 0.00 9.52
CA LYS A 118 -13.61 -0.67 10.61
C LYS A 118 -13.00 -2.02 10.98
N ASN A 119 -12.20 -2.62 10.10
CA ASN A 119 -11.56 -3.93 10.34
C ASN A 119 -10.45 -3.85 11.40
N LYS A 120 -9.94 -2.64 11.73
CA LYS A 120 -8.93 -2.41 12.78
C LYS A 120 -7.69 -3.31 12.59
N TYR A 121 -7.00 -3.15 11.47
CA TYR A 121 -5.80 -3.94 11.17
C TYR A 121 -4.69 -3.74 12.20
N ASP A 122 -4.07 -4.83 12.62
CA ASP A 122 -2.90 -4.80 13.50
C ASP A 122 -1.66 -4.36 12.74
N LEU A 123 -1.53 -4.82 11.49
CA LEU A 123 -0.42 -4.50 10.61
C LEU A 123 -0.93 -4.10 9.22
N ILE A 124 -0.42 -2.99 8.72
CA ILE A 124 -0.60 -2.58 7.31
C ILE A 124 0.78 -2.56 6.65
N ILE A 125 0.94 -3.29 5.54
CA ILE A 125 2.16 -3.28 4.74
C ILE A 125 1.85 -2.68 3.37
N ASP A 126 2.42 -1.51 3.10
CA ASP A 126 2.31 -0.84 1.80
C ASP A 126 3.48 -1.23 0.90
N PHE A 127 3.24 -2.19 0.02
CA PHE A 127 4.19 -2.65 -1.00
C PHE A 127 4.30 -1.73 -2.22
N GLU A 128 3.65 -0.58 -2.19
CA GLU A 128 3.65 0.35 -3.32
C GLU A 128 4.76 1.42 -3.16
N PRO A 129 5.83 1.40 -3.96
CA PRO A 129 6.92 2.35 -3.77
C PRO A 129 6.63 3.74 -4.35
N PHE A 130 5.80 3.87 -5.38
CA PHE A 130 5.71 5.08 -6.19
C PHE A 130 4.38 5.84 -6.10
N VAL A 131 3.29 5.22 -5.62
CA VAL A 131 1.97 5.84 -5.54
C VAL A 131 1.74 6.41 -4.14
N ARG A 132 1.73 7.73 -3.99
CA ARG A 132 1.54 8.42 -2.70
C ARG A 132 0.18 8.17 -2.08
N LEU A 133 -0.83 7.95 -2.92
CA LEU A 133 -2.20 7.67 -2.49
C LEU A 133 -2.27 6.48 -1.53
N THR A 134 -1.46 5.43 -1.72
CA THR A 134 -1.47 4.25 -0.83
C THR A 134 -1.00 4.58 0.58
N ALA A 135 -0.01 5.46 0.72
CA ALA A 135 0.45 5.93 2.02
C ALA A 135 -0.64 6.76 2.74
N LEU A 136 -1.34 7.66 2.00
CA LEU A 136 -2.47 8.40 2.55
C LEU A 136 -3.60 7.45 2.98
N ILE A 137 -3.92 6.45 2.17
CA ILE A 137 -4.90 5.42 2.52
C ILE A 137 -4.46 4.69 3.79
N SER A 138 -3.21 4.23 3.89
CA SER A 138 -2.67 3.58 5.09
C SER A 138 -2.83 4.43 6.34
N TYR A 139 -2.59 5.74 6.24
CA TYR A 139 -2.82 6.69 7.31
C TYR A 139 -4.29 6.77 7.74
N PHE A 140 -5.22 6.85 6.78
CA PHE A 140 -6.66 6.92 7.05
C PHE A 140 -7.23 5.61 7.61
N LEU A 141 -6.66 4.47 7.26
CA LEU A 141 -7.08 3.17 7.78
C LEU A 141 -6.73 2.99 9.27
N LYS A 142 -5.76 3.74 9.80
CA LYS A 142 -5.37 3.73 11.22
C LYS A 142 -4.97 2.35 11.75
N GLY A 143 -4.18 1.59 10.97
CA GLY A 143 -3.60 0.35 11.47
C GLY A 143 -2.79 0.54 12.75
N ASN A 144 -2.68 -0.52 13.56
CA ASN A 144 -1.90 -0.48 14.79
C ASN A 144 -0.41 -0.26 14.51
N PHE A 145 0.10 -0.83 13.42
CA PHE A 145 1.45 -0.58 12.91
C PHE A 145 1.44 -0.50 11.39
N THR A 146 2.27 0.37 10.82
CA THR A 146 2.32 0.58 9.37
C THR A 146 3.75 0.51 8.86
N ILE A 147 3.96 -0.31 7.81
CA ILE A 147 5.27 -0.47 7.16
C ILE A 147 5.12 -0.10 5.68
N GLY A 148 6.13 0.54 5.11
CA GLY A 148 6.16 0.85 3.69
C GLY A 148 7.55 1.15 3.18
N TYR A 149 7.63 1.76 2.01
CA TYR A 149 8.91 2.12 1.39
C TYR A 149 9.26 3.60 1.59
N ASN A 150 10.56 3.83 1.85
CA ASN A 150 11.19 5.13 1.66
C ASN A 150 11.80 5.15 0.24
N THR A 151 11.07 5.68 -0.71
CA THR A 151 11.55 5.87 -2.10
C THR A 151 11.92 7.32 -2.29
N GLU A 152 13.02 7.56 -2.99
CA GLU A 152 13.53 8.89 -3.29
C GLU A 152 12.41 9.80 -3.87
N ASN A 153 12.33 11.03 -3.36
CA ASN A 153 11.34 12.04 -3.76
C ASN A 153 9.86 11.66 -3.56
N GLN A 154 9.53 10.55 -2.89
CA GLN A 154 8.15 10.15 -2.61
C GLN A 154 7.64 10.64 -1.25
N TYR A 155 8.52 10.76 -0.24
CA TYR A 155 8.20 11.21 1.13
C TYR A 155 7.15 10.37 1.87
N LYS A 156 6.84 9.16 1.39
CA LYS A 156 5.86 8.25 1.99
C LYS A 156 6.25 7.79 3.39
N HIS A 157 7.56 7.64 3.63
CA HIS A 157 8.15 7.24 4.92
C HIS A 157 7.76 8.15 6.09
N LEU A 158 7.32 9.38 5.82
CA LEU A 158 6.87 10.31 6.85
C LEU A 158 5.61 9.81 7.59
N ILE A 159 4.79 8.99 6.94
CA ILE A 159 3.51 8.50 7.47
C ILE A 159 3.62 7.08 8.04
N PHE A 160 4.64 6.31 7.67
CA PHE A 160 4.81 4.94 8.18
C PHE A 160 5.48 4.92 9.55
N ASP A 161 5.16 3.91 10.36
CA ASP A 161 5.82 3.65 11.63
C ASP A 161 7.24 3.09 11.40
N SER A 162 7.40 2.22 10.38
CA SER A 162 8.68 1.71 9.90
C SER A 162 8.73 1.71 8.38
N TYR A 163 9.93 1.69 7.81
CA TYR A 163 10.09 1.68 6.36
C TYR A 163 11.38 0.97 5.93
N VAL A 164 11.35 0.46 4.69
CA VAL A 164 12.51 -0.09 4.00
C VAL A 164 12.97 0.92 2.95
N ASN A 165 14.27 1.19 2.89
CA ASN A 165 14.82 2.08 1.88
C ASN A 165 14.79 1.39 0.51
N ASN A 166 14.14 2.06 -0.45
CA ASN A 166 14.12 1.62 -1.85
C ASN A 166 15.07 2.52 -2.64
N HIS A 167 16.29 2.06 -2.82
CA HIS A 167 17.35 2.79 -3.54
C HIS A 167 17.25 2.66 -5.07
N GLY A 168 16.16 2.06 -5.58
CA GLY A 168 15.98 1.84 -7.02
C GLY A 168 16.92 0.79 -7.60
N GLU A 169 17.62 0.06 -6.75
CA GLU A 169 18.49 -1.04 -7.18
C GLU A 169 17.67 -2.24 -7.67
N PRO A 170 18.19 -3.00 -8.64
CA PRO A 170 17.54 -4.22 -9.11
C PRO A 170 17.29 -5.19 -7.95
N VAL A 171 16.23 -5.98 -8.08
CA VAL A 171 15.77 -6.98 -7.08
C VAL A 171 16.88 -7.98 -6.67
N GLU A 172 17.92 -8.10 -7.46
CA GLU A 172 19.07 -8.96 -7.23
C GLU A 172 19.86 -8.65 -5.96
N THR A 173 19.83 -7.40 -5.46
CA THR A 173 20.51 -6.98 -4.22
C THR A 173 19.68 -7.17 -2.95
N MET A 174 18.41 -7.57 -3.07
CA MET A 174 17.52 -7.81 -1.92
C MET A 174 17.52 -9.26 -1.42
N ILE A 175 18.32 -10.15 -2.03
CA ILE A 175 18.34 -11.60 -1.71
C ILE A 175 19.67 -12.01 -0.99
N GLN A 176 20.41 -11.05 -0.48
CA GLN A 176 21.57 -11.37 0.38
C GLN A 176 21.20 -11.34 1.86
#